data_160d569003fda9db938baf7b26d72873
#
_entry.id   160d569003fda9db938baf7b26d72873
#
_cell.length_a   1.000
_cell.length_b   1.000
_cell.length_c   1.000
_cell.angle_alpha   90.00
_cell.angle_beta   90.00
_cell.angle_gamma   90.00
#
_symmetry.space_group_name_H-M   'P 1'
#
loop_
_entity.id
_entity.type
_entity.pdbx_description
1 polymer ?
#
loop_
_entity_poly.entity_id
_entity_poly.type
_entity_poly.pdbx_seq_one_letter_code
_entity_poly.pdbx_strand_id
1 'polypeptide(L)'
;GRCVVKLNEHKTEYFQMTKEQRDGYFEELAATAKAIFELYHPDKINYATFGDLVPHVHVHVVPKYKDGRDWGNPFDDTQGKKELTDAEYQKMVDELKETILKELNK
;
A
#
# COMPACT_ATOMS: atom_id res chain seq x y z
N GLY A 1 -7.49 0.38 -5.65
CA GLY A 1 -6.14 0.37 -5.46
C GLY A 1 -5.49 0.44 -4.10
N ARG A 2 -6.21 0.13 -3.00
CA ARG A 2 -5.57 0.09 -1.68
C ARG A 2 -4.64 -1.12 -1.59
N CYS A 3 -3.41 -0.92 -1.11
CA CYS A 3 -2.41 -1.96 -0.95
C CYS A 3 -1.88 -2.02 0.48
N VAL A 4 -1.37 -3.19 0.86
CA VAL A 4 -0.65 -3.38 2.12
C VAL A 4 0.73 -3.94 1.77
N VAL A 5 1.78 -3.26 2.20
CA VAL A 5 3.16 -3.70 2.00
C VAL A 5 3.64 -4.34 3.30
N LYS A 6 3.86 -5.65 3.28
CA LYS A 6 4.31 -6.41 4.44
C LYS A 6 5.79 -6.75 4.34
N LEU A 7 6.48 -6.70 5.47
CA LEU A 7 7.84 -7.22 5.56
C LEU A 7 7.78 -8.76 5.55
N ASN A 8 8.65 -9.41 4.78
CA ASN A 8 8.70 -10.88 4.69
C ASN A 8 9.17 -11.53 5.99
N GLU A 9 10.09 -10.89 6.72
CA GLU A 9 10.55 -11.39 8.00
C GLU A 9 9.62 -10.95 9.13
N HIS A 10 9.59 -11.76 10.20
CA HIS A 10 8.76 -11.46 11.37
C HIS A 10 9.42 -10.40 12.24
N LYS A 11 9.10 -9.14 12.00
CA LYS A 11 9.52 -8.00 12.80
C LYS A 11 8.28 -7.21 13.20
N THR A 12 8.28 -6.66 14.41
CA THR A 12 7.14 -5.90 14.93
C THR A 12 7.38 -4.40 14.87
N GLU A 13 8.64 -3.97 14.81
CA GLU A 13 9.00 -2.55 14.80
C GLU A 13 10.06 -2.26 13.74
N TYR A 14 10.05 -1.04 13.21
CA TYR A 14 11.04 -0.64 12.21
C TYR A 14 12.47 -0.68 12.72
N PHE A 15 12.68 -0.36 13.99
CA PHE A 15 14.04 -0.34 14.56
C PHE A 15 14.65 -1.74 14.72
N GLN A 16 13.84 -2.80 14.63
CA GLN A 16 14.31 -4.18 14.66
C GLN A 16 14.89 -4.62 13.32
N MET A 17 14.63 -3.86 12.26
CA MET A 17 15.13 -4.15 10.92
C MET A 17 16.55 -3.61 10.77
N THR A 18 17.39 -4.31 10.00
CA THR A 18 18.70 -3.77 9.62
C THR A 18 18.52 -2.57 8.69
N LYS A 19 19.57 -1.78 8.53
CA LYS A 19 19.53 -0.66 7.58
C LYS A 19 19.23 -1.16 6.17
N GLU A 20 19.83 -2.26 5.76
CA GLU A 20 19.60 -2.85 4.44
C GLU A 20 18.15 -3.27 4.27
N GLN A 21 17.55 -3.89 5.29
CA GLN A 21 16.13 -4.27 5.27
C GLN A 21 15.22 -3.05 5.17
N ARG A 22 15.51 -1.99 5.94
CA ARG A 22 14.73 -0.75 5.88
C ARG A 22 14.81 -0.09 4.51
N ASP A 23 16.02 -0.03 3.94
CA ASP A 23 16.21 0.57 2.62
C ASP A 23 15.43 -0.19 1.55
N GLY A 24 15.52 -1.53 1.55
CA GLY A 24 14.79 -2.38 0.61
C GLY A 24 13.28 -2.28 0.79
N TYR A 25 12.82 -2.30 2.03
CA TYR A 25 11.41 -2.18 2.35
C TYR A 25 10.84 -0.83 1.89
N PHE A 26 11.55 0.25 2.13
CA PHE A 26 11.15 1.58 1.71
C PHE A 26 11.12 1.72 0.19
N GLU A 27 12.07 1.10 -0.52
CA GLU A 27 12.06 1.08 -1.99
C GLU A 27 10.80 0.39 -2.52
N GLU A 28 10.42 -0.73 -1.95
CA GLU A 28 9.18 -1.43 -2.33
C GLU A 28 7.94 -0.60 -2.01
N LEU A 29 7.94 0.07 -0.87
CA LEU A 29 6.84 0.95 -0.47
C LEU A 29 6.68 2.12 -1.45
N ALA A 30 7.78 2.76 -1.80
CA ALA A 30 7.78 3.88 -2.74
C ALA A 30 7.33 3.42 -4.14
N ALA A 31 7.80 2.26 -4.60
CA ALA A 31 7.39 1.69 -5.88
C ALA A 31 5.90 1.37 -5.91
N THR A 32 5.37 0.82 -4.82
CA THR A 32 3.94 0.52 -4.70
C THR A 32 3.11 1.79 -4.76
N ALA A 33 3.52 2.83 -4.03
CA ALA A 33 2.83 4.11 -4.04
C ALA A 33 2.84 4.76 -5.42
N LYS A 34 3.97 4.70 -6.12
CA LYS A 34 4.09 5.23 -7.48
C LYS A 34 3.19 4.48 -8.46
N ALA A 35 3.12 3.16 -8.34
CA ALA A 35 2.24 2.33 -9.17
C ALA A 35 0.77 2.73 -8.97
N ILE A 36 0.34 2.89 -7.73
CA ILE A 36 -1.02 3.35 -7.42
C ILE A 36 -1.28 4.72 -8.01
N PHE A 37 -0.33 5.63 -7.88
CA PHE A 37 -0.45 6.98 -8.43
C PHE A 37 -0.63 6.96 -9.96
N GLU A 38 0.16 6.16 -10.65
CA GLU A 38 0.10 6.07 -12.10
C GLU A 38 -1.17 5.37 -12.61
N LEU A 39 -1.65 4.35 -11.91
CA LEU A 39 -2.81 3.58 -12.34
C LEU A 39 -4.15 4.23 -11.98
N TYR A 40 -4.23 4.88 -10.83
CA TYR A 40 -5.51 5.35 -10.29
C TYR A 40 -5.63 6.86 -10.14
N HIS A 41 -4.55 7.60 -10.38
CA HIS A 41 -4.51 9.07 -10.38
C HIS A 41 -5.15 9.71 -9.15
N PRO A 42 -4.74 9.32 -7.93
CA PRO A 42 -5.28 9.94 -6.72
C PRO A 42 -4.80 11.38 -6.55
N ASP A 43 -5.55 12.16 -5.80
CA ASP A 43 -5.11 13.49 -5.40
C ASP A 43 -4.00 13.41 -4.36
N LYS A 44 -4.00 12.35 -3.53
CA LYS A 44 -2.99 12.11 -2.51
C LYS A 44 -2.91 10.62 -2.19
N ILE A 45 -1.75 10.20 -1.71
CA ILE A 45 -1.56 8.85 -1.16
C ILE A 45 -1.34 9.00 0.34
N ASN A 46 -2.08 8.22 1.13
CA ASN A 46 -1.87 8.12 2.56
C ASN A 46 -1.14 6.82 2.90
N TYR A 47 -0.29 6.89 3.91
CA TYR A 47 0.47 5.77 4.41
C TYR A 47 0.14 5.60 5.89
N ALA A 48 -0.17 4.39 6.32
CA ALA A 48 -0.48 4.17 7.73
C ALA A 48 0.00 2.81 8.19
N THR A 49 0.49 2.76 9.43
CA THR A 49 0.92 1.56 10.11
C THR A 49 0.11 1.42 11.40
N PHE A 50 -0.52 0.26 11.57
CA PHE A 50 -1.23 -0.09 12.80
C PHE A 50 -0.63 -1.38 13.34
N GLY A 51 -0.24 -1.39 14.63
CA GLY A 51 0.46 -2.52 15.22
C GLY A 51 -0.24 -3.16 16.40
N ASP A 52 -1.45 -2.70 16.76
CA ASP A 52 -2.11 -3.15 17.98
C ASP A 52 -2.63 -4.59 17.89
N LEU A 53 -3.33 -4.89 16.80
CA LEU A 53 -3.93 -6.21 16.60
C LEU A 53 -3.03 -7.14 15.79
N VAL A 54 -2.29 -6.60 14.84
CA VAL A 54 -1.35 -7.35 14.01
C VAL A 54 0.03 -6.74 14.18
N PRO A 55 0.85 -7.24 15.12
CA PRO A 55 2.14 -6.63 15.43
C PRO A 55 3.26 -7.02 14.46
N HIS A 56 2.98 -7.07 13.18
CA HIS A 56 3.93 -7.36 12.12
C HIS A 56 4.12 -6.09 11.29
N VAL A 57 5.35 -5.75 10.93
CA VAL A 57 5.62 -4.55 10.13
C VAL A 57 4.84 -4.60 8.82
N HIS A 58 3.92 -3.69 8.68
CA HIS A 58 3.13 -3.53 7.45
C HIS A 58 2.71 -2.07 7.31
N VAL A 59 2.56 -1.62 6.07
CA VAL A 59 2.11 -0.25 5.76
C VAL A 59 0.95 -0.32 4.79
N HIS A 60 -0.16 0.32 5.16
CA HIS A 60 -1.29 0.52 4.26
C HIS A 60 -0.97 1.68 3.32
N VAL A 61 -1.14 1.47 2.03
CA VAL A 61 -0.94 2.50 1.00
C VAL A 61 -2.30 2.76 0.36
N VAL A 62 -2.86 3.93 0.60
CA VAL A 62 -4.25 4.22 0.28
C VAL A 62 -4.37 5.43 -0.63
N PRO A 63 -4.92 5.27 -1.85
CA PRO A 63 -5.21 6.41 -2.71
C PRO A 63 -6.39 7.19 -2.16
N LYS A 64 -6.26 8.50 -2.16
CA LYS A 64 -7.32 9.41 -1.71
C LYS A 64 -7.65 10.43 -2.77
N TYR A 65 -8.93 10.80 -2.81
CA TYR A 65 -9.47 11.76 -3.78
C TYR A 65 -10.21 12.87 -3.03
N LYS A 66 -10.06 14.11 -3.50
CA LYS A 66 -10.68 15.28 -2.85
C LYS A 66 -12.18 15.18 -2.74
N ASP A 67 -12.81 14.55 -3.72
CA ASP A 67 -14.27 14.31 -3.74
C ASP A 67 -14.63 12.93 -3.24
N GLY A 68 -13.66 12.20 -2.72
CA GLY A 68 -13.85 10.83 -2.23
C GLY A 68 -14.03 10.76 -0.73
N ARG A 69 -14.09 9.53 -0.26
CA ARG A 69 -14.29 9.20 1.15
C ARG A 69 -13.06 9.50 1.98
N ASP A 70 -13.27 9.95 3.20
CA ASP A 70 -12.22 10.17 4.21
C ASP A 70 -11.19 11.24 3.85
N TRP A 71 -11.49 12.12 2.90
CA TRP A 71 -10.57 13.21 2.61
C TRP A 71 -10.41 14.12 3.83
N GLY A 72 -9.15 14.33 4.23
CA GLY A 72 -8.83 15.11 5.42
C GLY A 72 -8.86 14.34 6.73
N ASN A 73 -9.24 13.06 6.70
CA ASN A 73 -9.36 12.21 7.89
C ASN A 73 -8.63 10.89 7.67
N PRO A 74 -8.30 10.15 8.74
CA PRO A 74 -7.80 8.79 8.60
C PRO A 74 -8.81 7.90 7.88
N PHE A 75 -8.33 6.95 7.11
CA PHE A 75 -9.21 6.02 6.40
C PHE A 75 -9.76 4.95 7.36
N ASP A 76 -10.94 4.43 7.01
CA ASP A 76 -11.60 3.33 7.74
C ASP A 76 -11.54 2.06 6.89
N ASP A 77 -11.02 0.97 7.47
CA ASP A 77 -10.89 -0.31 6.79
C ASP A 77 -12.21 -1.06 6.66
N THR A 78 -13.21 -0.71 7.47
CA THR A 78 -14.44 -1.51 7.61
C THR A 78 -15.62 -0.98 6.81
N GLN A 79 -15.65 0.30 6.50
CA GLN A 79 -16.81 0.93 5.86
C GLN A 79 -16.60 1.15 4.37
N GLY A 80 -17.66 0.86 3.59
CA GLY A 80 -17.70 1.20 2.18
C GLY A 80 -16.71 0.48 1.30
N LYS A 81 -16.30 -0.71 1.69
CA LYS A 81 -15.52 -1.56 0.80
C LYS A 81 -16.35 -1.88 -0.42
N LYS A 82 -15.86 -1.47 -1.58
CA LYS A 82 -16.46 -1.86 -2.84
C LYS A 82 -16.09 -3.31 -3.11
N GLU A 83 -17.10 -4.18 -3.20
CA GLU A 83 -16.85 -5.57 -3.58
C GLU A 83 -16.53 -5.63 -5.06
N LEU A 84 -15.44 -6.28 -5.39
CA LEU A 84 -15.02 -6.53 -6.76
C LEU A 84 -15.34 -7.97 -7.12
N THR A 85 -15.68 -8.21 -8.39
CA THR A 85 -15.74 -9.58 -8.89
C THR A 85 -14.34 -10.18 -8.89
N ASP A 86 -14.24 -11.52 -8.93
CA ASP A 86 -12.94 -12.19 -8.99
C ASP A 86 -12.12 -11.73 -10.19
N ALA A 87 -12.76 -11.54 -11.34
CA ALA A 87 -12.10 -11.07 -12.55
C ALA A 87 -11.58 -9.65 -12.40
N GLU A 88 -12.37 -8.74 -11.81
CA GLU A 88 -11.95 -7.36 -11.54
C GLU A 88 -10.79 -7.31 -10.55
N TYR A 89 -10.87 -8.10 -9.49
CA TYR A 89 -9.82 -8.19 -8.48
C TYR A 89 -8.51 -8.70 -9.11
N GLN A 90 -8.58 -9.76 -9.90
CA GLN A 90 -7.39 -10.33 -10.55
C GLN A 90 -6.75 -9.35 -11.52
N LYS A 91 -7.56 -8.64 -12.29
CA LYS A 91 -7.06 -7.60 -13.21
C LYS A 91 -6.30 -6.51 -12.45
N MET A 92 -6.86 -6.05 -11.33
CA MET A 92 -6.23 -5.02 -10.50
C MET A 92 -4.90 -5.51 -9.93
N VAL A 93 -4.86 -6.77 -9.43
CA VAL A 93 -3.64 -7.38 -8.90
C VAL A 93 -2.57 -7.46 -10.00
N ASP A 94 -2.93 -7.92 -11.20
CA ASP A 94 -1.98 -8.06 -12.30
C ASP A 94 -1.42 -6.71 -12.75
N GLU A 95 -2.26 -5.70 -12.88
CA GLU A 95 -1.84 -4.35 -13.24
C GLU A 95 -0.89 -3.76 -12.20
N LEU A 96 -1.20 -3.92 -10.91
CA LEU A 96 -0.37 -3.43 -9.83
C LEU A 96 0.98 -4.14 -9.81
N LYS A 97 1.00 -5.46 -9.91
CA LYS A 97 2.25 -6.23 -9.95
C LYS A 97 3.16 -5.80 -11.09
N GLU A 98 2.62 -5.69 -12.28
CA GLU A 98 3.37 -5.29 -13.46
C GLU A 98 3.98 -3.90 -13.27
N THR A 99 3.17 -2.95 -12.82
CA THR A 99 3.60 -1.57 -12.64
C THR A 99 4.64 -1.43 -11.53
N ILE A 100 4.45 -2.14 -10.41
CA ILE A 100 5.43 -2.15 -9.31
C ILE A 100 6.77 -2.70 -9.78
N LEU A 101 6.77 -3.81 -10.53
CA LEU A 101 7.99 -4.39 -11.05
C LEU A 101 8.73 -3.43 -11.99
N LYS A 102 8.01 -2.70 -12.83
CA LYS A 102 8.61 -1.68 -13.70
C LYS A 102 9.28 -0.57 -12.89
N GLU A 103 8.63 -0.12 -11.81
CA GLU A 103 9.21 0.91 -10.95
C GLU A 103 10.46 0.41 -10.22
N LEU A 104 10.47 -0.84 -9.75
CA LEU A 104 11.61 -1.42 -9.06
C LEU A 104 12.82 -1.62 -9.98
N ASN A 105 12.59 -1.78 -11.28
CA ASN A 105 13.63 -2.03 -12.27
C ASN A 105 14.15 -0.75 -12.94
N LYS A 106 13.71 0.41 -12.53
CA LYS A 106 14.20 1.69 -13.04
C LYS A 106 15.55 2.08 -12.46
#